data_4ced868e89fa068bc6aa3fa10a0ef5a9
#
_entry.id   4ced868e89fa068bc6aa3fa10a0ef5a9
#
_cell.length_a   1.000
_cell.length_b   1.000
_cell.length_c   1.000
_cell.angle_alpha   90.00
_cell.angle_beta   90.00
_cell.angle_gamma   90.00
#
_symmetry.space_group_name_H-M   'P 1'
#
loop_
_entity.id
_entity.type
_entity.pdbx_description
1 polymer ?
#
loop_
_entity_poly.entity_id
_entity_poly.type
_entity_poly.pdbx_seq_one_letter_code
_entity_poly.pdbx_strand_id
1 'polypeptide(L)'
;MKAFIITIIKNSTSLNHAENCLKSIKDTNSELDAQIYLATTPDTLFDVEWTWPLQNKINCNKTNLRLIPYKTVDNKKRIAAAQSHYRLWKKCVNLNEPICILEHDAIFTNKFTPIETSDDVGAYSINDPRGNTFKSKDYHNKLKEGMNEVPWVTKCEVPQGMPGHSAYVIKPWAAKKIIDKQDKFGWWPNDAIMCRQLCSWIRVYKPYFTRTQGITSTTSK
;
A
#
# COMPACT_ATOMS: atom_id res chain seq x y z
N MET A 1 11.64 12.44 7.21
CA MET A 1 10.21 12.22 6.83
C MET A 1 9.53 11.37 7.88
N LYS A 2 8.28 11.67 8.29
CA LYS A 2 7.51 10.80 9.18
C LYS A 2 7.14 9.49 8.53
N ALA A 3 7.25 8.38 9.27
CA ALA A 3 6.88 7.05 8.80
C ALA A 3 5.99 6.34 9.83
N PHE A 4 5.00 5.58 9.34
CA PHE A 4 4.02 4.89 10.18
C PHE A 4 3.96 3.41 9.81
N ILE A 5 4.24 2.54 10.80
CA ILE A 5 4.25 1.09 10.63
C ILE A 5 2.91 0.53 11.12
N ILE A 6 2.04 0.12 10.19
CA ILE A 6 0.74 -0.46 10.49
C ILE A 6 0.94 -1.80 11.21
N THR A 7 0.52 -1.87 12.48
CA THR A 7 0.83 -3.00 13.36
C THR A 7 -0.39 -3.47 14.14
N ILE A 8 -0.66 -4.77 14.15
CA ILE A 8 -1.68 -5.41 14.98
C ILE A 8 -1.05 -5.71 16.35
N ILE A 9 -1.17 -4.79 17.31
CA ILE A 9 -0.45 -4.85 18.59
C ILE A 9 -0.77 -6.12 19.40
N LYS A 10 -2.01 -6.61 19.34
CA LYS A 10 -2.42 -7.86 20.03
C LYS A 10 -1.92 -9.13 19.34
N ASN A 11 -1.23 -9.03 18.20
CA ASN A 11 -0.65 -10.14 17.47
C ASN A 11 0.88 -10.08 17.63
N SER A 12 1.45 -11.02 18.38
CA SER A 12 2.90 -11.04 18.67
C SER A 12 3.76 -11.13 17.40
N THR A 13 3.32 -11.88 16.39
CA THR A 13 4.01 -11.95 15.10
C THR A 13 4.05 -10.59 14.42
N SER A 14 2.91 -9.88 14.36
CA SER A 14 2.84 -8.54 13.77
C SER A 14 3.72 -7.54 14.53
N LEU A 15 3.71 -7.61 15.87
CA LEU A 15 4.52 -6.73 16.70
C LEU A 15 6.02 -6.98 16.49
N ASN A 16 6.47 -8.23 16.55
CA ASN A 16 7.87 -8.59 16.34
C ASN A 16 8.38 -8.15 14.96
N HIS A 17 7.56 -8.29 13.91
CA HIS A 17 7.91 -7.84 12.57
C HIS A 17 7.97 -6.31 12.47
N ALA A 18 7.09 -5.59 13.15
CA ALA A 18 7.14 -4.13 13.22
C ALA A 18 8.39 -3.63 13.95
N GLU A 19 8.82 -4.31 15.02
CA GLU A 19 10.08 -4.05 15.72
C GLU A 19 11.29 -4.30 14.82
N ASN A 20 11.29 -5.39 14.05
CA ASN A 20 12.31 -5.65 13.02
C ASN A 20 12.33 -4.55 11.95
N CYS A 21 11.17 -4.07 11.53
CA CYS A 21 11.08 -2.93 10.60
C CYS A 21 11.74 -1.68 11.21
N LEU A 22 11.39 -1.31 12.45
CA LEU A 22 12.02 -0.19 13.17
C LEU A 22 13.54 -0.35 13.30
N LYS A 23 13.98 -1.56 13.65
CA LYS A 23 15.41 -1.88 13.74
C LYS A 23 16.11 -1.68 12.40
N SER A 24 15.52 -2.18 11.30
CA SER A 24 16.11 -2.08 9.97
C SER A 24 16.24 -0.64 9.46
N ILE A 25 15.30 0.25 9.84
CA ILE A 25 15.39 1.69 9.56
C ILE A 25 16.64 2.30 10.22
N LYS A 26 16.90 1.92 11.46
CA LYS A 26 18.10 2.37 12.21
C LYS A 26 19.38 1.77 11.65
N ASP A 27 19.39 0.45 11.40
CA ASP A 27 20.56 -0.29 10.90
C ASP A 27 21.01 0.22 9.52
N THR A 28 20.07 0.64 8.68
CA THR A 28 20.36 1.21 7.34
C THR A 28 20.60 2.73 7.37
N ASN A 29 20.51 3.39 8.53
CA ASN A 29 20.56 4.85 8.63
C ASN A 29 19.56 5.57 7.71
N SER A 30 18.37 5.01 7.56
CA SER A 30 17.31 5.61 6.75
C SER A 30 16.75 6.87 7.42
N GLU A 31 16.48 7.91 6.63
CA GLU A 31 16.07 9.24 7.09
C GLU A 31 14.57 9.31 7.38
N LEU A 32 14.10 8.41 8.24
CA LEU A 32 12.71 8.28 8.64
C LEU A 32 12.55 8.44 10.16
N ASP A 33 11.60 9.30 10.56
CA ASP A 33 11.05 9.36 11.92
C ASP A 33 9.89 8.35 12.00
N ALA A 34 10.24 7.11 12.33
CA ALA A 34 9.32 5.97 12.24
C ALA A 34 8.70 5.61 13.57
N GLN A 35 7.39 5.35 13.58
CA GLN A 35 6.64 4.92 14.74
C GLN A 35 5.63 3.82 14.39
N ILE A 36 5.33 2.97 15.39
CA ILE A 36 4.25 2.00 15.30
C ILE A 36 2.91 2.74 15.24
N TYR A 37 2.06 2.30 14.31
CA TYR A 37 0.71 2.81 14.12
C TYR A 37 -0.30 1.67 14.29
N LEU A 38 -1.25 1.84 15.22
CA LEU A 38 -2.25 0.82 15.53
C LEU A 38 -3.13 0.51 14.32
N ALA A 39 -3.05 -0.72 13.84
CA ALA A 39 -3.89 -1.23 12.77
C ALA A 39 -5.37 -1.27 13.18
N THR A 40 -6.27 -1.04 12.24
CA THR A 40 -7.66 -1.48 12.35
C THR A 40 -7.68 -3.02 12.29
N THR A 41 -8.49 -3.64 13.12
CA THR A 41 -8.69 -5.10 13.17
C THR A 41 -10.16 -5.42 12.92
N PRO A 42 -10.55 -6.69 12.66
CA PRO A 42 -11.94 -7.07 12.55
C PRO A 42 -12.84 -6.61 13.71
N ASP A 43 -12.26 -6.46 14.92
CA ASP A 43 -12.99 -6.01 16.11
C ASP A 43 -13.13 -4.49 16.23
N THR A 44 -12.40 -3.74 15.42
CA THR A 44 -12.35 -2.26 15.47
C THR A 44 -12.75 -1.61 14.14
N LEU A 45 -13.44 -2.36 13.28
CA LEU A 45 -13.98 -1.85 12.02
C LEU A 45 -15.00 -0.74 12.29
N PHE A 46 -15.00 0.26 11.43
CA PHE A 46 -16.15 1.14 11.27
C PHE A 46 -16.91 0.78 9.98
N ASP A 47 -18.21 1.08 9.96
CA ASP A 47 -19.08 0.72 8.86
C ASP A 47 -18.70 1.46 7.58
N VAL A 48 -18.68 0.71 6.47
CA VAL A 48 -18.37 1.23 5.15
C VAL A 48 -19.17 0.50 4.07
N GLU A 49 -19.50 1.20 2.99
CA GLU A 49 -20.05 0.58 1.79
C GLU A 49 -18.95 -0.17 1.03
N TRP A 50 -18.75 -1.45 1.34
CA TRP A 50 -17.77 -2.28 0.66
C TRP A 50 -18.30 -2.74 -0.70
N THR A 51 -17.71 -2.25 -1.79
CA THR A 51 -18.14 -2.52 -3.18
C THR A 51 -17.20 -3.44 -3.94
N TRP A 52 -16.06 -3.85 -3.35
CA TRP A 52 -15.18 -4.86 -3.95
C TRP A 52 -15.84 -6.25 -3.92
N PRO A 53 -15.83 -6.99 -5.05
CA PRO A 53 -16.51 -8.29 -5.12
C PRO A 53 -15.88 -9.33 -4.18
N LEU A 54 -16.74 -10.18 -3.59
CA LEU A 54 -16.31 -11.25 -2.68
C LEU A 54 -16.06 -12.57 -3.40
N GLN A 55 -16.88 -12.91 -4.39
CA GLN A 55 -16.84 -14.22 -5.05
C GLN A 55 -16.75 -14.13 -6.57
N ASN A 56 -17.60 -13.35 -7.20
CA ASN A 56 -17.71 -13.28 -8.65
C ASN A 56 -17.06 -12.00 -9.21
N LYS A 57 -16.45 -12.10 -10.38
CA LYS A 57 -15.99 -10.92 -11.12
C LYS A 57 -17.17 -10.04 -11.46
N ILE A 58 -17.02 -8.72 -11.27
CA ILE A 58 -18.02 -7.73 -11.65
C ILE A 58 -17.41 -6.62 -12.50
N ASN A 59 -18.21 -5.97 -13.32
CA ASN A 59 -17.83 -4.70 -13.94
C ASN A 59 -18.36 -3.57 -13.06
N CYS A 60 -17.47 -2.69 -12.61
CA CYS A 60 -17.86 -1.55 -11.80
C CYS A 60 -18.44 -0.44 -12.70
N ASN A 61 -19.73 -0.19 -12.61
CA ASN A 61 -20.42 0.82 -13.42
C ASN A 61 -19.89 2.25 -13.18
N LYS A 62 -19.33 2.53 -12.00
CA LYS A 62 -18.79 3.84 -11.65
C LYS A 62 -17.41 4.11 -12.26
N THR A 63 -16.64 3.06 -12.57
CA THR A 63 -15.24 3.17 -13.02
C THR A 63 -14.95 2.49 -14.34
N ASN A 64 -15.88 1.70 -14.86
CA ASN A 64 -15.72 0.80 -16.03
C ASN A 64 -14.60 -0.24 -15.86
N LEU A 65 -14.16 -0.48 -14.63
CA LEU A 65 -13.13 -1.46 -14.34
C LEU A 65 -13.75 -2.82 -14.01
N ARG A 66 -13.09 -3.87 -14.47
CA ARG A 66 -13.42 -5.25 -14.14
C ARG A 66 -12.78 -5.64 -12.82
N LEU A 67 -13.57 -5.72 -11.76
CA LEU A 67 -13.11 -6.09 -10.44
C LEU A 67 -13.07 -7.60 -10.31
N ILE A 68 -11.93 -8.10 -9.85
CA ILE A 68 -11.68 -9.53 -9.64
C ILE A 68 -11.54 -9.78 -8.15
N PRO A 69 -12.36 -10.68 -7.56
CA PRO A 69 -12.29 -10.96 -6.13
C PRO A 69 -10.90 -11.46 -5.73
N TYR A 70 -10.42 -10.99 -4.60
CA TYR A 70 -9.22 -11.53 -4.00
C TYR A 70 -9.53 -12.83 -3.25
N LYS A 71 -8.60 -13.78 -3.29
CA LYS A 71 -8.68 -14.94 -2.39
C LYS A 71 -8.54 -14.45 -0.96
N THR A 72 -9.60 -14.59 -0.19
CA THR A 72 -9.61 -14.27 1.23
C THR A 72 -10.59 -15.18 1.96
N VAL A 73 -10.23 -15.66 3.12
CA VAL A 73 -11.10 -16.47 3.98
C VAL A 73 -12.00 -15.58 4.84
N ASP A 74 -11.46 -14.45 5.28
CA ASP A 74 -12.18 -13.47 6.11
C ASP A 74 -12.10 -12.07 5.50
N ASN A 75 -13.21 -11.64 4.92
CA ASN A 75 -13.31 -10.32 4.30
C ASN A 75 -13.10 -9.17 5.30
N LYS A 76 -13.46 -9.36 6.58
CA LYS A 76 -13.25 -8.34 7.62
C LYS A 76 -11.78 -7.98 7.78
N LYS A 77 -10.87 -8.95 7.62
CA LYS A 77 -9.42 -8.68 7.65
C LYS A 77 -8.98 -7.76 6.50
N ARG A 78 -9.57 -7.93 5.32
CA ARG A 78 -9.26 -7.09 4.16
C ARG A 78 -9.83 -5.68 4.29
N ILE A 79 -11.04 -5.57 4.82
CA ILE A 79 -11.64 -4.27 5.17
C ILE A 79 -10.77 -3.57 6.22
N ALA A 80 -10.33 -4.28 7.25
CA ALA A 80 -9.46 -3.75 8.30
C ALA A 80 -8.12 -3.22 7.75
N ALA A 81 -7.49 -3.94 6.81
CA ALA A 81 -6.29 -3.47 6.13
C ALA A 81 -6.56 -2.17 5.36
N ALA A 82 -7.63 -2.12 4.55
CA ALA A 82 -8.02 -0.92 3.81
C ALA A 82 -8.29 0.27 4.75
N GLN A 83 -8.97 0.04 5.88
CA GLN A 83 -9.24 1.08 6.88
C GLN A 83 -7.97 1.56 7.60
N SER A 84 -6.98 0.68 7.81
CA SER A 84 -5.69 1.09 8.37
C SER A 84 -4.96 2.07 7.47
N HIS A 85 -4.90 1.79 6.16
CA HIS A 85 -4.33 2.70 5.17
C HIS A 85 -5.14 4.01 5.05
N TYR A 86 -6.47 3.93 5.02
CA TYR A 86 -7.35 5.10 4.97
C TYR A 86 -7.10 6.07 6.14
N ARG A 87 -6.97 5.55 7.35
CA ARG A 87 -6.65 6.38 8.53
C ARG A 87 -5.31 7.08 8.39
N LEU A 88 -4.31 6.45 7.76
CA LEU A 88 -3.03 7.07 7.47
C LEU A 88 -3.11 8.09 6.32
N TRP A 89 -3.95 7.87 5.31
CA TRP A 89 -4.22 8.89 4.29
C TRP A 89 -4.86 10.13 4.92
N LYS A 90 -5.84 9.97 5.82
CA LYS A 90 -6.39 11.09 6.59
C LYS A 90 -5.32 11.78 7.44
N LYS A 91 -4.44 11.02 8.08
CA LYS A 91 -3.34 11.56 8.86
C LYS A 91 -2.35 12.35 7.98
N CYS A 92 -2.04 11.87 6.78
CA CYS A 92 -1.22 12.58 5.79
C CYS A 92 -1.82 13.95 5.42
N VAL A 93 -3.13 13.96 5.13
CA VAL A 93 -3.86 15.21 4.82
C VAL A 93 -3.81 16.18 6.00
N ASN A 94 -4.06 15.69 7.23
CA ASN A 94 -4.06 16.53 8.43
C ASN A 94 -2.67 17.09 8.79
N LEU A 95 -1.61 16.31 8.54
CA LEU A 95 -0.23 16.77 8.75
C LEU A 95 0.23 17.77 7.67
N ASN A 96 -0.44 17.76 6.53
CA ASN A 96 -0.09 18.53 5.34
C ASN A 96 1.38 18.34 4.90
N GLU A 97 1.91 17.13 5.08
CA GLU A 97 3.28 16.76 4.67
C GLU A 97 3.30 15.32 4.11
N PRO A 98 4.23 14.98 3.20
CA PRO A 98 4.41 13.61 2.74
C PRO A 98 4.77 12.69 3.89
N ILE A 99 4.18 11.50 3.89
CA ILE A 99 4.49 10.44 4.87
C ILE A 99 4.88 9.15 4.18
N CYS A 100 5.69 8.33 4.87
CA CYS A 100 5.97 6.96 4.49
C CYS A 100 5.01 6.02 5.23
N ILE A 101 4.29 5.18 4.50
CA ILE A 101 3.39 4.16 5.07
C ILE A 101 4.06 2.81 4.89
N LEU A 102 4.18 2.08 6.00
CA LEU A 102 4.82 0.77 6.08
C LEU A 102 3.83 -0.24 6.65
N GLU A 103 3.75 -1.42 6.05
CA GLU A 103 3.14 -2.57 6.72
C GLU A 103 4.19 -3.19 7.66
N HIS A 104 3.74 -3.88 8.70
CA HIS A 104 4.64 -4.45 9.71
C HIS A 104 5.70 -5.39 9.13
N ASP A 105 5.42 -6.00 7.98
CA ASP A 105 6.32 -6.95 7.31
C ASP A 105 7.36 -6.29 6.38
N ALA A 106 7.36 -4.98 6.24
CA ALA A 106 8.40 -4.27 5.52
C ALA A 106 9.73 -4.35 6.29
N ILE A 107 10.84 -4.54 5.57
CA ILE A 107 12.19 -4.47 6.13
C ILE A 107 13.10 -3.70 5.17
N PHE A 108 13.83 -2.72 5.71
CA PHE A 108 14.79 -1.94 4.93
C PHE A 108 16.05 -2.76 4.67
N THR A 109 16.50 -2.75 3.44
CA THR A 109 17.74 -3.41 2.96
C THR A 109 18.79 -2.42 2.51
N ASN A 110 18.38 -1.18 2.26
CA ASN A 110 19.24 -0.09 1.83
C ASN A 110 18.84 1.20 2.56
N LYS A 111 19.78 2.14 2.72
CA LYS A 111 19.49 3.47 3.24
C LYS A 111 18.44 4.16 2.37
N PHE A 112 17.36 4.61 2.98
CA PHE A 112 16.36 5.43 2.33
C PHE A 112 16.52 6.89 2.73
N THR A 113 16.69 7.74 1.74
CA THR A 113 16.57 9.19 1.86
C THR A 113 15.33 9.63 1.07
N PRO A 114 14.47 10.50 1.61
CA PRO A 114 13.29 10.98 0.89
C PRO A 114 13.64 11.53 -0.48
N ILE A 115 12.92 11.04 -1.50
CA ILE A 115 13.20 11.39 -2.90
C ILE A 115 12.39 12.61 -3.27
N GLU A 116 13.06 13.65 -3.77
CA GLU A 116 12.38 14.77 -4.41
C GLU A 116 11.67 14.29 -5.68
N THR A 117 10.41 14.63 -5.80
CA THR A 117 9.57 14.22 -6.92
C THR A 117 8.84 15.42 -7.50
N SER A 118 8.58 15.38 -8.81
CA SER A 118 7.73 16.36 -9.49
C SER A 118 6.31 16.42 -8.88
N ASP A 119 5.59 17.48 -9.16
CA ASP A 119 4.27 17.74 -8.60
C ASP A 119 3.21 16.73 -9.09
N ASP A 120 3.43 16.10 -10.25
CA ASP A 120 2.55 15.07 -10.79
C ASP A 120 2.71 13.70 -10.11
N VAL A 121 3.76 13.50 -9.30
CA VAL A 121 3.93 12.28 -8.50
C VAL A 121 3.26 12.44 -7.15
N GLY A 122 2.19 11.70 -6.93
CA GLY A 122 1.40 11.74 -5.68
C GLY A 122 1.78 10.66 -4.68
N ALA A 123 2.18 9.49 -5.15
CA ALA A 123 2.71 8.42 -4.31
C ALA A 123 3.67 7.53 -5.10
N TYR A 124 4.61 6.91 -4.40
CA TYR A 124 5.53 5.95 -5.02
C TYR A 124 5.87 4.80 -4.07
N SER A 125 5.87 3.58 -4.62
CA SER A 125 6.33 2.39 -3.90
C SER A 125 7.86 2.36 -3.87
N ILE A 126 8.40 1.96 -2.72
CA ILE A 126 9.84 1.73 -2.48
C ILE A 126 10.14 0.25 -2.20
N ASN A 127 9.11 -0.60 -2.27
CA ASN A 127 9.21 -2.02 -1.93
C ASN A 127 9.60 -2.88 -3.14
N ASP A 128 10.47 -3.87 -2.90
CA ASP A 128 10.85 -4.85 -3.90
C ASP A 128 9.63 -5.72 -4.29
N PRO A 129 9.19 -5.69 -5.56
CA PRO A 129 8.01 -6.43 -6.00
C PRO A 129 8.23 -7.95 -6.06
N ARG A 130 9.48 -8.43 -6.07
CA ARG A 130 9.81 -9.84 -6.32
C ARG A 130 9.29 -10.80 -5.27
N GLY A 131 9.01 -10.33 -4.06
CA GLY A 131 8.45 -11.12 -2.96
C GLY A 131 6.93 -11.17 -2.88
N ASN A 132 6.19 -10.45 -3.74
CA ASN A 132 4.76 -10.19 -3.51
C ASN A 132 3.80 -11.15 -4.19
N THR A 133 3.82 -11.25 -5.52
CA THR A 133 2.86 -12.05 -6.30
C THR A 133 3.55 -12.83 -7.41
N PHE A 134 2.79 -13.73 -8.06
CA PHE A 134 3.32 -14.50 -9.18
C PHE A 134 3.77 -13.64 -10.39
N LYS A 135 3.23 -12.42 -10.53
CA LYS A 135 3.64 -11.45 -11.58
C LYS A 135 4.77 -10.50 -11.12
N SER A 136 5.32 -10.70 -9.93
CA SER A 136 6.35 -9.82 -9.37
C SER A 136 7.62 -9.71 -10.23
N LYS A 137 8.02 -10.80 -10.90
CA LYS A 137 9.14 -10.80 -11.85
C LYS A 137 8.86 -9.91 -13.06
N ASP A 138 7.61 -9.91 -13.58
CA ASP A 138 7.23 -9.07 -14.72
C ASP A 138 7.32 -7.60 -14.36
N TYR A 139 6.92 -7.23 -13.14
CA TYR A 139 7.11 -5.88 -12.62
C TYR A 139 8.59 -5.51 -12.59
N HIS A 140 9.39 -6.34 -11.93
CA HIS A 140 10.81 -6.11 -11.78
C HIS A 140 11.52 -5.92 -13.13
N ASN A 141 11.24 -6.79 -14.09
CA ASN A 141 11.89 -6.77 -15.40
C ASN A 141 11.51 -5.55 -16.26
N LYS A 142 10.32 -4.97 -16.04
CA LYS A 142 9.85 -3.79 -16.79
C LYS A 142 10.31 -2.46 -16.22
N LEU A 143 10.85 -2.45 -14.99
CA LEU A 143 11.30 -1.22 -14.33
C LEU A 143 12.76 -0.92 -14.67
N LYS A 144 13.03 0.37 -14.95
CA LYS A 144 14.37 0.94 -15.10
C LYS A 144 14.81 1.58 -13.77
N GLU A 145 16.07 1.92 -13.65
CA GLU A 145 16.55 2.74 -12.52
C GLU A 145 15.81 4.09 -12.48
N GLY A 146 15.53 4.58 -11.27
CA GLY A 146 14.80 5.81 -11.01
C GLY A 146 13.29 5.64 -10.86
N MET A 147 12.56 6.73 -11.03
CA MET A 147 11.10 6.79 -10.90
C MET A 147 10.43 6.25 -12.17
N ASN A 148 9.49 5.31 -11.99
CA ASN A 148 8.80 4.64 -13.08
C ASN A 148 7.29 4.81 -12.95
N GLU A 149 6.58 4.87 -14.07
CA GLU A 149 5.16 4.58 -14.07
C GLU A 149 4.91 3.13 -13.65
N VAL A 150 3.76 2.86 -13.02
CA VAL A 150 3.33 1.49 -12.74
C VAL A 150 3.16 0.73 -14.04
N PRO A 151 3.94 -0.35 -14.29
CA PRO A 151 3.88 -1.06 -15.58
C PRO A 151 2.60 -1.88 -15.72
N TRP A 152 2.11 -2.01 -16.94
CA TRP A 152 0.99 -2.90 -17.24
C TRP A 152 1.42 -4.36 -17.18
N VAL A 153 0.89 -5.12 -16.21
CA VAL A 153 1.02 -6.59 -16.10
C VAL A 153 -0.33 -7.28 -16.04
N THR A 154 -1.41 -6.50 -16.02
CA THR A 154 -2.79 -6.96 -16.17
C THR A 154 -3.41 -6.33 -17.42
N LYS A 155 -4.60 -6.81 -17.83
CA LYS A 155 -5.41 -6.14 -18.86
C LYS A 155 -5.82 -4.74 -18.39
N CYS A 156 -5.99 -3.80 -19.34
CA CYS A 156 -6.28 -2.41 -19.01
C CYS A 156 -7.59 -2.21 -18.24
N GLU A 157 -8.56 -3.07 -18.41
CA GLU A 157 -9.85 -3.05 -17.71
C GLU A 157 -9.76 -3.60 -16.26
N VAL A 158 -8.67 -4.24 -15.88
CA VAL A 158 -8.45 -4.75 -14.51
C VAL A 158 -7.59 -3.75 -13.73
N PRO A 159 -7.95 -3.38 -12.49
CA PRO A 159 -7.15 -2.47 -11.68
C PRO A 159 -5.67 -2.88 -11.64
N GLN A 160 -4.79 -1.97 -12.09
CA GLN A 160 -3.35 -2.17 -12.09
C GLN A 160 -2.74 -1.39 -10.96
N GLY A 161 -2.66 -2.01 -9.77
CA GLY A 161 -2.07 -1.41 -8.58
C GLY A 161 -0.54 -1.38 -8.61
N MET A 162 0.04 -0.64 -7.69
CA MET A 162 1.48 -0.71 -7.42
C MET A 162 1.82 -2.10 -6.81
N PRO A 163 2.92 -2.73 -7.21
CA PRO A 163 3.33 -3.98 -6.57
C PRO A 163 3.80 -3.71 -5.14
N GLY A 164 3.27 -4.52 -4.23
CA GLY A 164 3.67 -4.48 -2.82
C GLY A 164 3.43 -3.16 -2.12
N HIS A 165 2.24 -2.97 -1.58
CA HIS A 165 1.90 -1.83 -0.74
C HIS A 165 2.55 -1.88 0.66
N SER A 166 3.51 -2.79 0.88
CA SER A 166 4.19 -2.92 2.17
C SER A 166 5.04 -1.70 2.53
N ALA A 167 5.47 -0.92 1.54
CA ALA A 167 6.19 0.33 1.77
C ALA A 167 5.99 1.32 0.61
N TYR A 168 5.44 2.49 0.92
CA TYR A 168 5.27 3.57 -0.07
C TYR A 168 5.23 4.94 0.60
N VAL A 169 5.59 5.96 -0.17
CA VAL A 169 5.45 7.38 0.21
C VAL A 169 4.21 7.95 -0.46
N ILE A 170 3.48 8.82 0.24
CA ILE A 170 2.30 9.51 -0.29
C ILE A 170 2.29 10.99 0.11
N LYS A 171 1.90 11.84 -0.85
CA LYS A 171 1.71 13.29 -0.65
C LYS A 171 0.28 13.60 -0.18
N PRO A 172 0.05 14.72 0.57
CA PRO A 172 -1.28 15.09 1.10
C PRO A 172 -2.37 15.18 0.04
N TRP A 173 -2.09 15.82 -1.11
CA TRP A 173 -3.08 15.95 -2.19
C TRP A 173 -3.48 14.61 -2.79
N ALA A 174 -2.55 13.68 -2.89
CA ALA A 174 -2.80 12.33 -3.39
C ALA A 174 -3.63 11.51 -2.40
N ALA A 175 -3.29 11.59 -1.11
CA ALA A 175 -4.07 11.00 -0.03
C ALA A 175 -5.52 11.50 -0.05
N LYS A 176 -5.74 12.82 -0.19
CA LYS A 176 -7.08 13.42 -0.34
C LYS A 176 -7.83 12.83 -1.55
N LYS A 177 -7.17 12.73 -2.71
CA LYS A 177 -7.78 12.15 -3.91
C LYS A 177 -8.18 10.67 -3.76
N ILE A 178 -7.43 9.87 -2.97
CA ILE A 178 -7.82 8.47 -2.71
C ILE A 178 -9.03 8.42 -1.78
N ILE A 179 -9.05 9.24 -0.73
CA ILE A 179 -10.19 9.36 0.18
C ILE A 179 -11.46 9.68 -0.62
N ASP A 180 -11.40 10.72 -1.47
CA ASP A 180 -12.54 11.12 -2.31
C ASP A 180 -13.00 10.01 -3.28
N LYS A 181 -12.07 9.16 -3.74
CA LYS A 181 -12.41 7.99 -4.57
C LYS A 181 -13.11 6.89 -3.77
N GLN A 182 -12.65 6.60 -2.55
CA GLN A 182 -13.36 5.65 -1.67
C GLN A 182 -14.79 6.13 -1.40
N ASP A 183 -14.99 7.42 -1.13
CA ASP A 183 -16.31 8.00 -0.89
C ASP A 183 -17.20 7.94 -2.15
N LYS A 184 -16.61 8.14 -3.33
CA LYS A 184 -17.34 8.15 -4.61
C LYS A 184 -17.69 6.75 -5.12
N PHE A 185 -16.76 5.82 -5.03
CA PHE A 185 -16.89 4.48 -5.67
C PHE A 185 -17.34 3.40 -4.70
N GLY A 186 -17.30 3.67 -3.41
CA GLY A 186 -17.36 2.68 -2.36
C GLY A 186 -15.98 2.13 -2.04
N TRP A 187 -15.89 1.33 -0.98
CA TRP A 187 -14.63 0.88 -0.44
C TRP A 187 -14.07 -0.34 -1.18
N TRP A 188 -12.81 -0.23 -1.54
CA TRP A 188 -12.00 -1.28 -2.15
C TRP A 188 -10.77 -1.58 -1.28
N PRO A 189 -10.08 -2.71 -1.48
CA PRO A 189 -8.75 -2.92 -0.92
C PRO A 189 -7.82 -1.75 -1.26
N ASN A 190 -6.94 -1.38 -0.33
CA ASN A 190 -5.99 -0.27 -0.49
C ASN A 190 -5.12 -0.40 -1.77
N ASP A 191 -4.65 -1.61 -2.06
CA ASP A 191 -3.85 -1.93 -3.25
C ASP A 191 -4.68 -1.93 -4.56
N ALA A 192 -5.99 -2.07 -4.47
CA ALA A 192 -6.90 -2.02 -5.63
C ALA A 192 -7.36 -0.60 -5.97
N ILE A 193 -7.72 0.22 -4.97
CA ILE A 193 -8.13 1.61 -5.21
C ILE A 193 -6.94 2.46 -5.68
N MET A 194 -5.72 2.16 -5.20
CA MET A 194 -4.48 2.77 -5.67
C MET A 194 -4.00 2.12 -6.96
N CYS A 195 -4.83 2.12 -7.99
CA CYS A 195 -4.48 1.58 -9.29
C CYS A 195 -4.19 2.68 -10.32
N ARG A 196 -3.39 2.34 -11.33
CA ARG A 196 -2.96 3.25 -12.40
C ARG A 196 -4.13 3.94 -13.09
N GLN A 197 -5.25 3.23 -13.30
CA GLN A 197 -6.44 3.75 -13.99
C GLN A 197 -7.14 4.87 -13.20
N LEU A 198 -7.14 4.77 -11.88
CA LEU A 198 -7.77 5.75 -10.99
C LEU A 198 -6.79 6.78 -10.43
N CYS A 199 -5.51 6.40 -10.36
CA CYS A 199 -4.45 7.16 -9.72
C CYS A 199 -3.24 7.27 -10.67
N SER A 200 -3.37 8.02 -11.77
CA SER A 200 -2.30 8.18 -12.79
C SER A 200 -0.98 8.75 -12.24
N TRP A 201 -1.02 9.29 -11.04
CA TRP A 201 0.09 9.87 -10.30
C TRP A 201 0.86 8.88 -9.40
N ILE A 202 0.48 7.59 -9.36
CA ILE A 202 1.26 6.57 -8.64
C ILE A 202 2.49 6.16 -9.45
N ARG A 203 3.59 5.88 -8.74
CA ARG A 203 4.88 5.48 -9.34
C ARG A 203 5.49 4.31 -8.58
N VAL A 204 6.53 3.74 -9.15
CA VAL A 204 7.41 2.76 -8.51
C VAL A 204 8.84 3.24 -8.66
N TYR A 205 9.61 3.20 -7.59
CA TYR A 205 11.02 3.58 -7.61
C TYR A 205 11.93 2.34 -7.59
N LYS A 206 13.00 2.39 -8.35
CA LYS A 206 14.09 1.40 -8.38
C LYS A 206 15.44 2.14 -8.36
N PRO A 207 16.44 1.74 -7.56
CA PRO A 207 16.50 0.50 -6.76
C PRO A 207 15.55 0.52 -5.56
N TYR A 208 15.17 -0.67 -5.10
CA TYR A 208 14.26 -0.80 -3.97
C TYR A 208 14.97 -0.57 -2.64
N PHE A 209 14.27 -0.01 -1.68
CA PHE A 209 14.78 0.24 -0.34
C PHE A 209 14.29 -0.79 0.68
N THR A 210 13.13 -1.40 0.41
CA THR A 210 12.52 -2.39 1.29
C THR A 210 12.19 -3.68 0.55
N ARG A 211 12.03 -4.75 1.32
CA ARG A 211 11.39 -6.00 0.90
C ARG A 211 10.45 -6.48 2.00
N THR A 212 9.61 -7.47 1.70
CA THR A 212 8.82 -8.14 2.73
C THR A 212 9.67 -9.14 3.52
N GLN A 213 9.32 -9.37 4.79
CA GLN A 213 10.00 -10.33 5.67
C GLN A 213 9.64 -11.80 5.38
N GLY A 214 8.88 -12.06 4.30
CA GLY A 214 8.56 -13.42 3.87
C GLY A 214 7.53 -14.15 4.74
N ILE A 215 6.75 -13.42 5.53
CA ILE A 215 5.67 -13.98 6.34
C ILE A 215 4.42 -14.27 5.51
N THR A 216 3.62 -15.19 6.01
CA THR A 216 2.30 -15.45 5.44
C THR A 216 1.40 -14.22 5.61
N SER A 217 0.76 -13.77 4.53
CA SER A 217 -0.19 -12.65 4.56
C SER A 217 -1.28 -12.85 5.62
N THR A 218 -1.51 -11.83 6.44
CA THR A 218 -2.57 -11.85 7.46
C THR A 218 -3.98 -11.66 6.87
N THR A 219 -4.08 -11.24 5.61
CA THR A 219 -5.37 -10.99 4.92
C THR A 219 -5.78 -12.10 3.96
N SER A 220 -4.88 -12.99 3.57
CA SER A 220 -5.11 -14.04 2.57
C SER A 220 -5.40 -15.42 3.19
N LYS A 221 -5.29 -15.54 4.52
CA LYS A 221 -5.59 -16.77 5.27
C LYS A 221 -6.59 -16.51 6.37
#